data_4cfa4b5074f5ac3d1029f182c0d6f45d
#
_entry.id   4cfa4b5074f5ac3d1029f182c0d6f45d
#
_cell.length_a   1.000
_cell.length_b   1.000
_cell.length_c   1.000
_cell.angle_alpha   90.00
_cell.angle_beta   90.00
_cell.angle_gamma   90.00
#
_symmetry.space_group_name_H-M   'P 1'
#
loop_
_entity.id
_entity.type
_entity.pdbx_description
1 polymer ?
#
loop_
_entity_poly.entity_id
_entity_poly.type
_entity_poly.pdbx_seq_one_letter_code
_entity_poly.pdbx_strand_id
1 'polypeptide(L)' 'MSEVDIKDLTIESYRLTRYINSGPTGVKITHIPTGITIIEDRVRSQHINKRVALQEIERVLNMEAIRSKALENV' A
#
# COMPACT_ATOMS: atom_id res chain seq x y z
N MET A 1 2.57 16.18 5.08
CA MET A 1 3.81 15.42 5.02
C MET A 1 3.55 14.00 5.48
N SER A 2 4.07 13.04 4.75
CA SER A 2 3.86 11.64 5.09
C SER A 2 4.70 11.22 6.30
N GLU A 3 4.09 10.50 7.21
CA GLU A 3 4.80 9.92 8.35
C GLU A 3 5.27 8.49 8.05
N VAL A 4 5.00 8.02 6.86
CA VAL A 4 5.34 6.66 6.45
C VAL A 4 6.79 6.61 6.02
N ASP A 5 7.60 5.84 6.74
CA ASP A 5 8.99 5.62 6.37
C ASP A 5 9.04 4.44 5.40
N ILE A 6 9.71 4.64 4.28
CA ILE A 6 9.81 3.59 3.27
C ILE A 6 10.52 2.35 3.78
N LYS A 7 11.37 2.49 4.78
CA LYS A 7 12.04 1.36 5.43
C LYS A 7 11.06 0.42 6.12
N ASP A 8 9.90 0.94 6.51
CA ASP A 8 8.86 0.16 7.19
C ASP A 8 7.92 -0.52 6.23
N LEU A 9 8.15 -0.39 4.92
CA LEU A 9 7.30 -0.97 3.90
C LEU A 9 7.98 -2.15 3.21
N THR A 10 7.21 -3.20 3.00
CA THR A 10 7.62 -4.30 2.11
C THR A 10 6.79 -4.17 0.84
N ILE A 11 7.45 -4.06 -0.29
CA ILE A 11 6.78 -3.91 -1.59
C ILE A 11 7.05 -5.15 -2.42
N GLU A 12 5.98 -5.84 -2.80
CA GLU A 12 6.07 -7.05 -3.61
C GLU A 12 5.24 -6.89 -4.86
N SER A 13 5.70 -7.47 -5.96
CA SER A 13 4.91 -7.53 -7.19
C SER A 13 4.55 -8.97 -7.47
N TYR A 14 3.41 -9.19 -8.12
CA TYR A 14 2.96 -10.52 -8.46
C TYR A 14 2.27 -10.52 -9.82
N ARG A 15 2.26 -11.71 -10.45
CA ARG A 15 1.67 -11.87 -11.77
C ARG A 15 0.18 -12.11 -11.66
N LEU A 16 -0.58 -11.43 -12.51
CA LEU A 16 -2.02 -11.64 -12.63
C LEU A 16 -2.31 -12.56 -13.80
N THR A 17 -3.08 -13.61 -13.55
CA THR A 17 -3.41 -14.59 -14.59
C THR A 17 -4.27 -14.01 -15.72
N ARG A 18 -5.06 -12.98 -15.41
CA ARG A 18 -5.90 -12.32 -16.41
C ARG A 18 -5.11 -11.50 -17.43
N TYR A 19 -3.86 -11.20 -17.13
CA TYR A 19 -2.98 -10.44 -18.02
C TYR A 19 -1.88 -11.36 -18.54
N ILE A 20 -2.23 -12.23 -19.48
CA ILE A 20 -1.28 -13.15 -20.09
C ILE A 20 -0.18 -12.36 -20.79
N ASN A 21 1.07 -12.74 -20.62
CA ASN A 21 2.24 -12.11 -21.24
C ASN A 21 2.59 -10.72 -20.74
N SER A 22 2.06 -10.32 -19.61
CA SER A 22 2.28 -8.96 -19.08
C SER A 22 3.30 -8.88 -17.95
N GLY A 23 3.85 -10.00 -17.50
CA GLY A 23 4.73 -10.00 -16.35
C GLY A 23 4.02 -9.63 -15.05
N PRO A 24 4.76 -9.36 -13.97
CA PRO A 24 4.16 -9.05 -12.68
C PRO A 24 3.67 -7.60 -12.62
N THR A 25 2.36 -7.40 -12.66
CA THR A 25 1.74 -6.06 -12.60
C THR A 25 1.02 -5.79 -11.29
N GLY A 26 0.61 -6.82 -10.54
CA GLY A 26 0.00 -6.63 -9.24
C GLY A 26 1.03 -6.18 -8.21
N VAL A 27 0.61 -5.34 -7.28
CA VAL A 27 1.50 -4.81 -6.24
C VAL A 27 0.86 -5.01 -4.87
N LYS A 28 1.67 -5.47 -3.92
CA LYS A 28 1.28 -5.65 -2.54
C LYS A 28 2.26 -4.89 -1.66
N ILE A 29 1.74 -3.99 -0.84
CA ILE A 29 2.57 -3.21 0.08
C ILE A 29 2.12 -3.51 1.50
N THR A 30 3.05 -3.86 2.37
CA THR A 30 2.80 -4.14 3.77
C THR A 30 3.58 -3.15 4.63
N HIS A 31 2.89 -2.54 5.57
CA HIS A 31 3.53 -1.69 6.58
C HIS A 31 3.87 -2.59 7.77
N ILE A 32 5.18 -2.81 7.96
CA ILE A 32 5.66 -3.82 8.91
C ILE A 32 5.20 -3.53 10.35
N PRO A 33 5.32 -2.30 10.89
CA PRO A 33 4.94 -2.05 12.27
C PRO A 33 3.47 -2.28 12.59
N THR A 34 2.56 -2.05 11.65
CA THR A 34 1.12 -2.20 11.88
C THR A 34 0.53 -3.46 11.27
N GLY A 35 1.21 -4.08 10.32
CA GLY A 35 0.70 -5.21 9.57
C GLY A 35 -0.33 -4.84 8.52
N ILE A 36 -0.60 -3.55 8.32
CA ILE A 36 -1.56 -3.11 7.31
C ILE A 36 -1.01 -3.42 5.92
N THR A 37 -1.85 -4.03 5.10
CA THR A 37 -1.48 -4.47 3.75
C THR A 37 -2.43 -3.89 2.73
N ILE A 38 -1.88 -3.34 1.65
CA ILE A 38 -2.64 -2.82 0.52
C ILE A 38 -2.27 -3.62 -0.72
N ILE A 39 -3.29 -4.04 -1.45
CA ILE A 39 -3.12 -4.75 -2.70
C ILE A 39 -3.73 -3.92 -3.82
N GLU A 40 -2.96 -3.69 -4.87
CA GLU A 40 -3.44 -2.91 -6.01
C GLU A 40 -3.10 -3.64 -7.30
N ASP A 41 -4.12 -3.92 -8.10
CA ASP A 41 -3.95 -4.68 -9.33
C ASP A 41 -4.94 -4.27 -10.43
N ARG A 42 -5.52 -3.07 -10.32
CA ARG A 42 -6.60 -2.64 -11.22
C ARG A 42 -6.14 -2.40 -12.64
N VAL A 43 -4.91 -1.94 -12.81
CA VAL A 43 -4.41 -1.61 -14.13
C VAL A 43 -3.27 -2.53 -14.52
N ARG A 44 -2.92 -2.49 -15.79
CA ARG A 44 -1.90 -3.37 -16.37
C ARG A 44 -0.51 -2.77 -16.29
N SER A 45 -0.30 -1.85 -15.37
CA SER A 45 0.98 -1.18 -15.18
C SER A 45 1.43 -1.35 -13.73
N GLN A 46 2.54 -2.04 -13.53
CA GLN A 46 3.13 -2.20 -12.21
C GLN A 46 3.47 -0.85 -11.60
N HIS A 47 3.99 0.06 -12.41
CA HIS A 47 4.36 1.39 -11.95
C HIS A 47 3.16 2.18 -11.42
N ILE A 48 2.05 2.14 -12.14
CA ILE A 48 0.83 2.83 -11.72
C ILE A 48 0.24 2.16 -10.49
N ASN A 49 0.17 0.83 -10.48
CA ASN A 49 -0.33 0.10 -9.32
C ASN A 49 0.50 0.38 -8.07
N LYS A 50 1.82 0.44 -8.21
CA LYS A 50 2.71 0.76 -7.10
C LYS A 50 2.44 2.16 -6.55
N ARG A 51 2.31 3.14 -7.44
CA ARG A 51 2.04 4.52 -7.03
C ARG A 51 0.70 4.63 -6.30
N VAL A 52 -0.33 3.99 -6.84
CA VAL A 52 -1.66 4.01 -6.22
C VAL A 52 -1.63 3.31 -4.86
N ALA A 53 -0.94 2.17 -4.76
CA ALA A 53 -0.82 1.44 -3.51
C ALA A 53 -0.08 2.25 -2.44
N LEU A 54 0.98 2.95 -2.82
CA LEU A 54 1.71 3.82 -1.89
C LEU A 54 0.84 4.95 -1.37
N GLN A 55 0.07 5.59 -2.25
CA GLN A 55 -0.86 6.65 -1.84
C GLN A 55 -1.93 6.09 -0.89
N GLU A 56 -2.44 4.93 -1.18
CA GLU A 56 -3.50 4.32 -0.37
C GLU A 56 -3.01 3.91 1.01
N ILE A 57 -1.83 3.30 1.11
CA ILE A 57 -1.32 2.89 2.41
C ILE A 57 -0.98 4.11 3.27
N GLU A 58 -0.47 5.17 2.65
CA GLU A 58 -0.22 6.43 3.33
C GLU A 58 -1.51 7.02 3.90
N ARG A 59 -2.57 7.02 3.09
CA ARG A 59 -3.88 7.51 3.53
C ARG A 59 -4.43 6.70 4.70
N VAL A 60 -4.34 5.38 4.61
CA VAL A 60 -4.85 4.49 5.66
C VAL A 60 -4.07 4.69 6.96
N LEU A 61 -2.76 4.79 6.88
CA LEU A 61 -1.93 4.98 8.08
C LEU A 61 -2.19 6.33 8.73
N ASN A 62 -2.40 7.38 7.93
CA ASN A 62 -2.75 8.69 8.46
C ASN A 62 -4.10 8.67 9.16
N MET A 63 -5.07 7.95 8.62
CA MET A 63 -6.38 7.79 9.25
C MET A 63 -6.29 7.05 10.57
N GLU A 64 -5.47 6.00 10.64
CA GLU A 64 -5.26 5.25 11.87
C GLU A 64 -4.59 6.12 12.94
N ALA A 65 -3.60 6.92 12.56
CA ALA A 65 -2.93 7.84 13.47
C ALA A 65 -3.91 8.86 14.05
N ILE A 66 -4.77 9.43 13.22
CA ILE A 66 -5.79 10.40 13.65
C ILE A 66 -6.78 9.73 14.61
N ARG A 67 -7.21 8.52 14.28
CA ARG A 67 -8.15 7.78 15.11
C ARG A 67 -7.58 7.47 16.49
N SER A 68 -6.33 7.00 16.55
CA SER A 68 -5.65 6.71 17.81
C SER A 68 -5.52 7.96 18.66
N LYS A 69 -5.16 9.07 18.04
CA LYS A 69 -5.01 10.35 18.75
C LYS A 69 -6.35 10.84 19.29
N ALA A 70 -7.41 10.69 18.52
CA ALA A 70 -8.75 11.06 18.98
C ALA A 70 -9.19 10.25 20.19
N LEU A 71 -8.86 8.96 20.21
CA LEU A 71 -9.18 8.08 21.35
C LEU A 71 -8.38 8.45 22.59
N GLU A 72 -7.15 8.92 22.43
CA GLU A 72 -6.33 9.35 23.56
C GLU A 72 -6.87 10.61 24.24
N ASN A 73 -7.63 11.42 23.53
CA ASN A 73 -8.15 12.67 24.02
C ASN A 73 -9.55 12.57 24.62
N VAL A 74 -10.08 11.40 24.76
CA VAL A 74 -11.43 11.17 25.31
C VAL A 74 -11.40 11.01 26.82
#